data_81d3bb8d90d1f775b9c103865af37ff5
#
_entry.id   81d3bb8d90d1f775b9c103865af37ff5
#
_cell.length_a   1.000
_cell.length_b   1.000
_cell.length_c   1.000
_cell.angle_alpha   90.00
_cell.angle_beta   90.00
_cell.angle_gamma   90.00
#
_symmetry.space_group_name_H-M   'P 1'
#
loop_
_entity.id
_entity.type
_entity.pdbx_description
1 polymer ?
#
loop_
_entity_poly.entity_id
_entity_poly.type
_entity_poly.pdbx_seq_one_letter_code
_entity_poly.pdbx_strand_id
1 'polypeptide(L)'
;MPSLLNEAHRLIEQRGVRFLLTGSSARKLRRGGVNLLGGRARTRHLHPLTSYELGARFDLARVLRAGLLPSIYFSDDPRADLEAYAGTYLREEVMAEGATRNIPAFGRFLRIAALCNATMVNFTNVANDSQVPRTTVYEYFGILKDTLVLHELPAWRRSVKRKPIVSSKYYFFDPGVVASLQGRQVALGTPEYGELFETWLHHELISHRDYQSGEPLTYWRSTSGFEVDFILGDHTGVEAKAKETVGPQDLRGLAALAEEKLLERHICVSLEPRRRIVRGIEIWPYRDFIEALWSGEFGG
;
A
#
# COMPACT_ATOMS: atom_id res chain seq x y z
N MET A 1 -4.74 14.36 -25.54
CA MET A 1 -5.74 13.77 -24.63
C MET A 1 -6.73 14.77 -24.02
N PRO A 2 -6.45 16.08 -23.81
CA PRO A 2 -7.47 17.03 -23.32
C PRO A 2 -8.73 17.06 -24.19
N SER A 3 -8.57 16.95 -25.53
CA SER A 3 -9.68 16.90 -26.47
C SER A 3 -10.65 15.72 -26.27
N LEU A 4 -10.15 14.54 -25.85
CA LEU A 4 -10.98 13.37 -25.60
C LEU A 4 -11.93 13.57 -24.41
N LEU A 5 -11.44 14.18 -23.33
CA LEU A 5 -12.27 14.47 -22.16
C LEU A 5 -13.32 15.55 -22.42
N ASN A 6 -12.99 16.55 -23.24
CA ASN A 6 -13.94 17.55 -23.66
C ASN A 6 -15.05 16.93 -24.52
N GLU A 7 -14.69 15.99 -25.41
CA GLU A 7 -15.67 15.29 -26.22
C GLU A 7 -16.54 14.33 -25.37
N ALA A 8 -15.94 13.60 -24.43
CA ALA A 8 -16.70 12.80 -23.48
C ALA A 8 -17.67 13.67 -22.68
N HIS A 9 -17.24 14.83 -22.18
CA HIS A 9 -18.09 15.78 -21.49
C HIS A 9 -19.28 16.23 -22.37
N ARG A 10 -19.00 16.62 -23.62
CA ARG A 10 -20.03 17.02 -24.57
C ARG A 10 -21.07 15.93 -24.83
N LEU A 11 -20.62 14.67 -24.98
CA LEU A 11 -21.52 13.52 -25.20
C LEU A 11 -22.35 13.17 -23.95
N ILE A 12 -21.77 13.32 -22.76
CA ILE A 12 -22.52 13.17 -21.50
C ILE A 12 -23.65 14.20 -21.44
N GLU A 13 -23.34 15.48 -21.69
CA GLU A 13 -24.32 16.57 -21.59
C GLU A 13 -25.39 16.51 -22.67
N GLN A 14 -25.00 16.27 -23.92
CA GLN A 14 -25.91 16.36 -25.05
C GLN A 14 -26.69 15.08 -25.33
N ARG A 15 -26.14 13.91 -24.95
CA ARG A 15 -26.69 12.60 -25.32
C ARG A 15 -26.88 11.63 -24.16
N GLY A 16 -26.51 12.01 -22.93
CA GLY A 16 -26.60 11.14 -21.75
C GLY A 16 -25.71 9.89 -21.82
N VAL A 17 -24.66 9.90 -22.63
CA VAL A 17 -23.77 8.73 -22.81
C VAL A 17 -22.99 8.48 -21.52
N ARG A 18 -22.87 7.22 -21.12
CA ARG A 18 -22.03 6.80 -20.00
C ARG A 18 -20.69 6.31 -20.51
N PHE A 19 -19.61 6.73 -19.84
CA PHE A 19 -18.23 6.36 -20.18
C PHE A 19 -17.58 5.60 -19.04
N LEU A 20 -16.80 4.59 -19.39
CA LEU A 20 -15.74 4.03 -18.55
C LEU A 20 -14.40 4.47 -19.15
N LEU A 21 -13.68 5.32 -18.43
CA LEU A 21 -12.38 5.82 -18.83
C LEU A 21 -11.33 5.18 -17.96
N THR A 22 -10.34 4.52 -18.55
CA THR A 22 -9.26 3.84 -17.84
C THR A 22 -7.91 4.43 -18.18
N GLY A 23 -6.95 4.35 -17.26
CA GLY A 23 -5.59 4.79 -17.48
C GLY A 23 -4.69 4.44 -16.30
N SER A 24 -3.40 4.24 -16.55
CA SER A 24 -2.39 3.92 -15.55
C SER A 24 -2.03 5.11 -14.63
N SER A 25 -2.45 6.34 -15.01
CA SER A 25 -2.12 7.55 -14.25
C SER A 25 -3.15 8.65 -14.43
N ALA A 26 -3.52 9.30 -13.34
CA ALA A 26 -4.32 10.52 -13.34
C ALA A 26 -3.48 11.80 -13.65
N ARG A 27 -2.16 11.70 -13.73
CA ARG A 27 -1.25 12.86 -13.84
C ARG A 27 -1.43 13.64 -15.13
N LYS A 28 -1.55 12.96 -16.28
CA LYS A 28 -1.79 13.59 -17.57
C LYS A 28 -3.13 14.34 -17.61
N LEU A 29 -4.12 13.82 -16.91
CA LEU A 29 -5.43 14.44 -16.78
C LEU A 29 -5.36 15.74 -15.96
N ARG A 30 -4.57 15.74 -14.86
CA ARG A 30 -4.40 16.91 -13.99
C ARG A 30 -3.56 18.01 -14.63
N ARG A 31 -2.50 17.68 -15.39
CA ARG A 31 -1.60 18.64 -16.03
C ARG A 31 -2.23 19.43 -17.18
N GLY A 32 -3.29 18.92 -17.78
CA GLY A 32 -3.95 19.57 -18.93
C GLY A 32 -4.87 20.73 -18.58
N GLY A 33 -5.02 21.13 -17.31
CA GLY A 33 -5.98 22.15 -16.89
C GLY A 33 -7.44 21.79 -17.20
N VAL A 34 -7.68 20.56 -17.59
CA VAL A 34 -9.00 20.07 -17.99
C VAL A 34 -9.81 19.83 -16.73
N ASN A 35 -10.95 20.47 -16.66
CA ASN A 35 -11.97 20.23 -15.63
C ASN A 35 -12.37 18.75 -15.74
N LEU A 36 -11.94 17.92 -14.76
CA LEU A 36 -12.17 16.47 -14.72
C LEU A 36 -13.68 16.20 -14.69
N LEU A 37 -14.36 16.36 -15.85
CA LEU A 37 -15.79 16.14 -16.05
C LEU A 37 -16.71 16.84 -15.03
N GLY A 38 -16.22 17.89 -14.34
CA GLY A 38 -17.05 18.81 -13.56
C GLY A 38 -17.98 18.16 -12.55
N GLY A 39 -17.50 17.18 -11.76
CA GLY A 39 -18.33 16.46 -10.79
C GLY A 39 -19.16 15.30 -11.36
N ARG A 40 -19.08 15.02 -12.67
CA ARG A 40 -19.81 13.94 -13.36
C ARG A 40 -19.05 12.62 -13.46
N ALA A 41 -17.80 12.57 -12.93
CA ALA A 41 -17.00 11.38 -12.90
C ALA A 41 -16.76 10.90 -11.46
N ARG A 42 -16.80 9.60 -11.27
CA ARG A 42 -16.37 8.94 -10.05
C ARG A 42 -15.03 8.25 -10.32
N THR A 43 -14.00 8.60 -9.56
CA THR A 43 -12.72 7.91 -9.61
C THR A 43 -12.80 6.61 -8.83
N ARG A 44 -12.27 5.54 -9.42
CA ARG A 44 -12.06 4.25 -8.77
C ARG A 44 -10.62 3.82 -9.01
N HIS A 45 -10.03 3.16 -8.04
CA HIS A 45 -8.73 2.54 -8.17
C HIS A 45 -8.91 1.05 -8.39
N LEU A 46 -8.17 0.47 -9.33
CA LEU A 46 -8.07 -0.97 -9.52
C LEU A 46 -6.73 -1.42 -8.95
N HIS A 47 -6.81 -2.23 -7.92
CA HIS A 47 -5.63 -2.82 -7.28
C HIS A 47 -5.26 -4.17 -7.91
N PRO A 48 -4.04 -4.71 -7.68
CA PRO A 48 -3.74 -6.11 -7.94
C PRO A 48 -4.75 -7.05 -7.26
N LEU A 49 -4.71 -8.34 -7.61
CA LEU A 49 -5.64 -9.33 -7.05
C LEU A 49 -5.66 -9.30 -5.52
N THR A 50 -6.84 -9.39 -4.94
CA THR A 50 -7.02 -9.54 -3.50
C THR A 50 -7.13 -11.03 -3.13
N SER A 51 -6.94 -11.35 -1.85
CA SER A 51 -7.18 -12.70 -1.33
C SER A 51 -8.63 -13.14 -1.56
N TYR A 52 -9.59 -12.20 -1.50
CA TYR A 52 -11.00 -12.46 -1.78
C TYR A 52 -11.24 -12.87 -3.24
N GLU A 53 -10.64 -12.19 -4.21
CA GLU A 53 -10.73 -12.52 -5.63
C GLU A 53 -10.03 -13.86 -5.97
N LEU A 54 -8.94 -14.17 -5.28
CA LEU A 54 -8.22 -15.45 -5.44
C LEU A 54 -8.99 -16.62 -4.83
N GLY A 55 -9.76 -16.41 -3.76
CA GLY A 55 -10.53 -17.45 -3.09
C GLY A 55 -9.69 -18.67 -2.72
N ALA A 56 -10.09 -19.85 -3.17
CA ALA A 56 -9.37 -21.10 -2.90
C ALA A 56 -7.95 -21.16 -3.51
N ARG A 57 -7.61 -20.29 -4.46
CA ARG A 57 -6.28 -20.19 -5.06
C ARG A 57 -5.31 -19.29 -4.30
N PHE A 58 -5.77 -18.70 -3.21
CA PHE A 58 -4.92 -17.84 -2.37
C PHE A 58 -3.87 -18.66 -1.62
N ASP A 59 -2.61 -18.33 -1.85
CA ASP A 59 -1.43 -18.87 -1.17
C ASP A 59 -0.53 -17.72 -0.70
N LEU A 60 -0.47 -17.50 0.61
CA LEU A 60 0.31 -16.41 1.19
C LEU A 60 1.79 -16.50 0.81
N ALA A 61 2.38 -17.69 0.83
CA ALA A 61 3.79 -17.86 0.48
C ALA A 61 4.06 -17.51 -0.98
N ARG A 62 3.12 -17.80 -1.88
CA ARG A 62 3.16 -17.38 -3.28
C ARG A 62 3.01 -15.87 -3.41
N VAL A 63 2.05 -15.28 -2.71
CA VAL A 63 1.82 -13.82 -2.69
C VAL A 63 3.08 -13.06 -2.29
N LEU A 64 3.74 -13.46 -1.21
CA LEU A 64 4.94 -12.76 -0.73
C LEU A 64 6.14 -12.91 -1.67
N ARG A 65 6.19 -13.96 -2.50
CA ARG A 65 7.26 -14.19 -3.47
C ARG A 65 6.96 -13.67 -4.87
N ALA A 66 5.73 -13.82 -5.33
CA ALA A 66 5.31 -13.53 -6.70
C ALA A 66 4.48 -12.25 -6.83
N GLY A 67 3.98 -11.71 -5.72
CA GLY A 67 3.03 -10.60 -5.74
C GLY A 67 1.62 -11.04 -6.17
N LEU A 68 0.80 -10.05 -6.48
CA LEU A 68 -0.63 -10.17 -6.78
C LEU A 68 -1.00 -9.63 -8.17
N LEU A 69 -0.01 -9.23 -8.99
CA LEU A 69 -0.26 -8.90 -10.39
C LEU A 69 -0.78 -10.15 -11.13
N PRO A 70 -1.96 -10.10 -11.80
CA PRO A 70 -2.60 -11.29 -12.33
C PRO A 70 -1.71 -12.14 -13.25
N SER A 71 -1.00 -11.50 -14.19
CA SER A 71 -0.10 -12.17 -15.13
C SER A 71 1.06 -12.88 -14.43
N ILE A 72 1.56 -12.30 -13.31
CA ILE A 72 2.70 -12.83 -12.57
C ILE A 72 2.24 -13.88 -11.55
N TYR A 73 1.13 -13.61 -10.83
CA TYR A 73 0.61 -14.59 -9.86
C TYR A 73 0.30 -15.95 -10.48
N PHE A 74 -0.21 -15.97 -11.71
CA PHE A 74 -0.55 -17.21 -12.43
C PHE A 74 0.56 -17.72 -13.36
N SER A 75 1.71 -17.07 -13.40
CA SER A 75 2.85 -17.48 -14.23
C SER A 75 3.48 -18.79 -13.74
N ASP A 76 4.06 -19.54 -14.68
CA ASP A 76 4.90 -20.71 -14.40
C ASP A 76 6.30 -20.30 -13.90
N ASP A 77 6.79 -19.09 -14.30
CA ASP A 77 8.04 -18.50 -13.82
C ASP A 77 7.83 -17.06 -13.32
N PRO A 78 7.18 -16.91 -12.16
CA PRO A 78 6.87 -15.58 -11.62
C PRO A 78 8.11 -14.75 -11.28
N ARG A 79 9.26 -15.40 -11.06
CA ARG A 79 10.51 -14.68 -10.77
C ARG A 79 11.03 -13.97 -12.02
N ALA A 80 11.13 -14.66 -13.15
CA ALA A 80 11.55 -14.05 -14.41
C ALA A 80 10.60 -12.93 -14.83
N ASP A 81 9.29 -13.12 -14.66
CA ASP A 81 8.28 -12.11 -14.98
C ASP A 81 8.38 -10.87 -14.07
N LEU A 82 8.64 -11.06 -12.76
CA LEU A 82 8.89 -9.94 -11.84
C LEU A 82 10.16 -9.17 -12.21
N GLU A 83 11.25 -9.88 -12.55
CA GLU A 83 12.51 -9.26 -12.99
C GLU A 83 12.29 -8.43 -14.26
N ALA A 84 11.53 -8.94 -15.22
CA ALA A 84 11.17 -8.22 -16.44
C ALA A 84 10.27 -7.01 -16.13
N TYR A 85 9.25 -7.20 -15.29
CA TYR A 85 8.32 -6.14 -14.90
C TYR A 85 9.04 -4.99 -14.16
N ALA A 86 9.77 -5.31 -13.09
CA ALA A 86 10.46 -4.32 -12.26
C ALA A 86 11.70 -3.71 -12.97
N GLY A 87 12.39 -4.51 -13.80
CA GLY A 87 13.60 -4.11 -14.50
C GLY A 87 13.34 -3.14 -15.63
N THR A 88 12.38 -3.41 -16.47
CA THR A 88 12.15 -2.68 -17.73
C THR A 88 10.79 -1.98 -17.74
N TYR A 89 9.71 -2.73 -17.61
CA TYR A 89 8.35 -2.22 -17.81
C TYR A 89 7.99 -1.08 -16.85
N LEU A 90 8.20 -1.27 -15.56
CA LEU A 90 7.87 -0.26 -14.55
C LEU A 90 8.65 1.05 -14.78
N ARG A 91 9.92 0.94 -15.18
CA ARG A 91 10.73 2.12 -15.50
C ARG A 91 10.21 2.85 -16.73
N GLU A 92 9.92 2.13 -17.79
CA GLU A 92 9.42 2.69 -19.05
C GLU A 92 8.05 3.33 -18.86
N GLU A 93 7.15 2.70 -18.12
CA GLU A 93 5.81 3.21 -17.86
C GLU A 93 5.85 4.50 -17.02
N VAL A 94 6.62 4.51 -15.94
CA VAL A 94 6.79 5.72 -15.10
C VAL A 94 7.46 6.84 -15.88
N MET A 95 8.37 6.51 -16.80
CA MET A 95 9.02 7.50 -17.66
C MET A 95 8.09 8.04 -18.75
N ALA A 96 7.26 7.18 -19.35
CA ALA A 96 6.26 7.60 -20.34
C ALA A 96 5.26 8.62 -19.77
N GLU A 97 5.09 8.65 -18.45
CA GLU A 97 4.34 9.69 -17.74
C GLU A 97 5.06 11.07 -17.72
N GLY A 98 6.19 11.19 -18.42
CA GLY A 98 6.88 12.47 -18.66
C GLY A 98 7.67 12.99 -17.47
N ALA A 99 8.11 12.11 -16.59
CA ALA A 99 8.67 12.50 -15.32
C ALA A 99 10.17 12.68 -15.33
N THR A 100 10.91 11.90 -16.10
CA THR A 100 12.35 12.02 -16.12
C THR A 100 12.95 11.60 -17.46
N ARG A 101 13.99 12.33 -17.86
CA ARG A 101 14.83 11.94 -19.02
C ARG A 101 16.05 11.12 -18.58
N ASN A 102 16.33 11.05 -17.26
CA ASN A 102 17.49 10.36 -16.72
C ASN A 102 17.10 8.98 -16.15
N ILE A 103 17.02 7.99 -17.04
CA ILE A 103 16.70 6.59 -16.74
C ILE A 103 17.62 5.98 -15.66
N PRO A 104 18.96 6.12 -15.76
CA PRO A 104 19.86 5.57 -14.77
C PRO A 104 19.64 6.13 -13.37
N ALA A 105 19.43 7.44 -13.24
CA ALA A 105 19.16 8.09 -11.96
C ALA A 105 17.83 7.62 -11.36
N PHE A 106 16.78 7.51 -12.18
CA PHE A 106 15.51 6.98 -11.74
C PHE A 106 15.60 5.52 -11.30
N GLY A 107 16.38 4.68 -12.02
CA GLY A 107 16.59 3.29 -11.63
C GLY A 107 17.30 3.14 -10.28
N ARG A 108 18.33 3.97 -9.99
CA ARG A 108 18.97 4.00 -8.67
C ARG A 108 18.00 4.44 -7.57
N PHE A 109 17.26 5.54 -7.83
CA PHE A 109 16.24 6.03 -6.93
C PHE A 109 15.18 4.96 -6.61
N LEU A 110 14.65 4.25 -7.61
CA LEU A 110 13.60 3.27 -7.44
C LEU A 110 14.03 2.11 -6.52
N ARG A 111 15.28 1.66 -6.63
CA ARG A 111 15.85 0.64 -5.73
C ARG A 111 15.95 1.15 -4.29
N ILE A 112 16.44 2.38 -4.09
CA ILE A 112 16.54 2.98 -2.74
C ILE A 112 15.13 3.23 -2.17
N ALA A 113 14.18 3.69 -2.99
CA ALA A 113 12.79 3.86 -2.58
C ALA A 113 12.17 2.51 -2.14
N ALA A 114 12.46 1.42 -2.85
CA ALA A 114 12.01 0.08 -2.46
C ALA A 114 12.59 -0.39 -1.11
N LEU A 115 13.84 -0.03 -0.79
CA LEU A 115 14.43 -0.29 0.53
C LEU A 115 13.80 0.51 1.67
N CYS A 116 13.03 1.57 1.34
CA CYS A 116 12.26 2.37 2.30
C CYS A 116 10.79 1.93 2.39
N ASN A 117 10.43 0.78 1.80
CA ASN A 117 9.06 0.26 1.85
C ASN A 117 8.61 0.04 3.31
N ALA A 118 7.33 0.25 3.58
CA ALA A 118 6.71 0.13 4.91
C ALA A 118 7.33 1.02 6.00
N THR A 119 8.08 2.07 5.62
CA THR A 119 8.75 2.97 6.57
C THR A 119 8.41 4.45 6.35
N MET A 120 8.75 5.26 7.35
CA MET A 120 8.79 6.72 7.19
C MET A 120 10.04 7.10 6.39
N VAL A 121 9.85 7.80 5.27
CA VAL A 121 10.95 8.15 4.37
C VAL A 121 11.71 9.37 4.84
N ASN A 122 13.03 9.24 4.96
CA ASN A 122 13.95 10.36 5.04
C ASN A 122 14.43 10.73 3.64
N PHE A 123 13.83 11.75 3.05
CA PHE A 123 14.14 12.17 1.68
C PHE A 123 15.59 12.61 1.47
N THR A 124 16.27 13.10 2.53
CA THR A 124 17.70 13.45 2.46
C THR A 124 18.57 12.20 2.33
N ASN A 125 18.27 11.16 3.11
CA ASN A 125 19.01 9.89 3.00
C ASN A 125 18.77 9.26 1.62
N VAL A 126 17.52 9.21 1.15
CA VAL A 126 17.21 8.70 -0.20
C VAL A 126 17.97 9.48 -1.28
N ALA A 127 18.07 10.80 -1.15
CA ALA A 127 18.81 11.63 -2.10
C ALA A 127 20.31 11.28 -2.13
N ASN A 128 20.91 11.13 -0.95
CA ASN A 128 22.34 10.77 -0.82
C ASN A 128 22.60 9.38 -1.38
N ASP A 129 21.82 8.38 -0.98
CA ASP A 129 22.03 6.97 -1.35
C ASP A 129 21.77 6.71 -2.84
N SER A 130 20.78 7.40 -3.42
CA SER A 130 20.46 7.29 -4.85
C SER A 130 21.32 8.20 -5.75
N GLN A 131 22.10 9.12 -5.17
CA GLN A 131 22.83 10.16 -5.89
C GLN A 131 21.93 10.99 -6.80
N VAL A 132 20.76 11.37 -6.27
CA VAL A 132 19.75 12.19 -6.95
C VAL A 132 19.47 13.43 -6.09
N PRO A 133 19.37 14.64 -6.66
CA PRO A 133 19.02 15.84 -5.91
C PRO A 133 17.73 15.66 -5.11
N ARG A 134 17.69 16.17 -3.87
CA ARG A 134 16.54 16.02 -2.97
C ARG A 134 15.23 16.53 -3.58
N THR A 135 15.26 17.61 -4.33
CA THR A 135 14.08 18.14 -5.06
C THR A 135 13.54 17.14 -6.05
N THR A 136 14.45 16.48 -6.80
CA THR A 136 14.10 15.44 -7.77
C THR A 136 13.56 14.18 -7.08
N VAL A 137 14.09 13.82 -5.89
CA VAL A 137 13.53 12.72 -5.09
C VAL A 137 12.08 12.98 -4.72
N TYR A 138 11.73 14.20 -4.28
CA TYR A 138 10.32 14.57 -4.04
C TYR A 138 9.45 14.43 -5.29
N GLU A 139 9.95 14.88 -6.44
CA GLU A 139 9.25 14.73 -7.71
C GLU A 139 9.04 13.25 -8.06
N TYR A 140 10.05 12.41 -7.89
CA TYR A 140 9.98 10.98 -8.16
C TYR A 140 8.97 10.27 -7.25
N PHE A 141 8.95 10.57 -5.94
CA PHE A 141 7.91 10.07 -5.04
C PHE A 141 6.52 10.52 -5.48
N GLY A 142 6.37 11.77 -5.90
CA GLY A 142 5.13 12.28 -6.46
C GLY A 142 4.66 11.49 -7.69
N ILE A 143 5.60 11.11 -8.57
CA ILE A 143 5.31 10.31 -9.76
C ILE A 143 4.85 8.91 -9.36
N LEU A 144 5.59 8.23 -8.49
CA LEU A 144 5.22 6.89 -8.02
C LEU A 144 3.82 6.87 -7.38
N LYS A 145 3.44 7.94 -6.65
CA LYS A 145 2.08 8.09 -6.11
C LYS A 145 1.04 8.30 -7.21
N ASP A 146 1.31 9.20 -8.15
CA ASP A 146 0.39 9.52 -9.24
C ASP A 146 0.17 8.34 -10.21
N THR A 147 1.14 7.44 -10.30
CA THR A 147 1.08 6.20 -11.11
C THR A 147 0.64 4.98 -10.31
N LEU A 148 0.22 5.16 -9.05
CA LEU A 148 -0.25 4.11 -8.14
C LEU A 148 0.80 3.01 -7.83
N VAL A 149 2.07 3.28 -8.09
CA VAL A 149 3.18 2.37 -7.74
C VAL A 149 3.50 2.45 -6.25
N LEU A 150 3.23 3.61 -5.64
CA LEU A 150 3.49 3.87 -4.23
C LEU A 150 2.26 4.47 -3.56
N HIS A 151 1.86 3.89 -2.43
CA HIS A 151 0.80 4.40 -1.60
C HIS A 151 1.38 5.15 -0.40
N GLU A 152 0.83 6.32 -0.10
CA GLU A 152 1.16 7.09 1.09
C GLU A 152 0.15 6.74 2.19
N LEU A 153 0.65 6.27 3.33
CA LEU A 153 -0.13 5.98 4.52
C LEU A 153 0.09 7.12 5.54
N PRO A 154 -0.90 7.99 5.76
CA PRO A 154 -0.76 9.12 6.66
C PRO A 154 -0.78 8.69 8.13
N ALA A 155 -0.20 9.53 8.99
CA ALA A 155 -0.18 9.29 10.43
C ALA A 155 -1.54 9.62 11.06
N TRP A 156 -2.01 8.75 11.96
CA TRP A 156 -3.12 9.01 12.86
C TRP A 156 -2.71 9.97 13.97
N ARG A 157 -3.45 11.08 14.13
CA ARG A 157 -3.02 12.22 14.95
C ARG A 157 -3.86 12.45 16.20
N ARG A 158 -4.83 11.57 16.49
CA ARG A 158 -5.77 11.77 17.62
C ARG A 158 -5.22 11.33 18.98
N SER A 159 -4.03 10.71 19.05
CA SER A 159 -3.39 10.31 20.29
C SER A 159 -3.20 11.52 21.23
N VAL A 160 -3.60 11.36 22.49
CA VAL A 160 -3.61 12.45 23.51
C VAL A 160 -2.50 12.26 24.54
N LYS A 161 -2.31 11.01 25.01
CA LYS A 161 -1.31 10.72 26.05
C LYS A 161 0.11 10.69 25.51
N ARG A 162 0.29 10.30 24.25
CA ARG A 162 1.59 10.21 23.59
C ARG A 162 1.59 11.09 22.34
N LYS A 163 2.57 11.99 22.26
CA LYS A 163 2.71 12.88 21.09
C LYS A 163 2.93 12.04 19.83
N PRO A 164 2.04 12.13 18.82
CA PRO A 164 2.19 11.36 17.58
C PRO A 164 3.25 11.98 16.67
N ILE A 165 3.91 11.11 15.88
CA ILE A 165 4.69 11.52 14.71
C ILE A 165 3.72 11.82 13.57
N VAL A 166 4.06 12.81 12.75
CA VAL A 166 3.16 13.31 11.68
C VAL A 166 3.62 12.95 10.27
N SER A 167 4.82 12.37 10.13
CA SER A 167 5.34 11.91 8.83
C SER A 167 4.55 10.72 8.32
N SER A 168 4.39 10.60 7.00
CA SER A 168 3.72 9.45 6.40
C SER A 168 4.68 8.26 6.24
N LYS A 169 4.13 7.04 6.27
CA LYS A 169 4.77 5.82 5.75
C LYS A 169 4.46 5.68 4.24
N TYR A 170 5.28 4.88 3.56
CA TYR A 170 5.08 4.60 2.15
C TYR A 170 5.14 3.10 1.87
N TYR A 171 4.19 2.60 1.08
CA TYR A 171 4.09 1.20 0.69
C TYR A 171 4.08 1.08 -0.82
N PHE A 172 4.87 0.18 -1.36
CA PHE A 172 4.68 -0.26 -2.74
C PHE A 172 3.37 -1.02 -2.87
N PHE A 173 2.78 -0.94 -4.04
CA PHE A 173 1.45 -1.50 -4.33
C PHE A 173 1.39 -3.02 -4.32
N ASP A 174 2.55 -3.70 -4.41
CA ASP A 174 2.64 -5.15 -4.57
C ASP A 174 3.89 -5.72 -3.87
N PRO A 175 3.76 -6.76 -3.00
CA PRO A 175 4.89 -7.33 -2.28
C PRO A 175 5.93 -8.01 -3.18
N GLY A 176 5.52 -8.66 -4.27
CA GLY A 176 6.46 -9.29 -5.21
C GLY A 176 7.30 -8.25 -5.95
N VAL A 177 6.69 -7.15 -6.37
CA VAL A 177 7.40 -6.05 -7.02
C VAL A 177 8.44 -5.43 -6.08
N VAL A 178 8.10 -5.19 -4.82
CA VAL A 178 9.06 -4.63 -3.86
C VAL A 178 10.19 -5.61 -3.57
N ALA A 179 9.92 -6.89 -3.40
CA ALA A 179 10.95 -7.92 -3.20
C ALA A 179 11.93 -7.98 -4.38
N SER A 180 11.41 -7.94 -5.61
CA SER A 180 12.22 -7.91 -6.84
C SER A 180 13.10 -6.66 -6.92
N LEU A 181 12.56 -5.47 -6.63
CA LEU A 181 13.30 -4.21 -6.63
C LEU A 181 14.40 -4.18 -5.56
N GLN A 182 14.15 -4.77 -4.38
CA GLN A 182 15.14 -4.89 -3.30
C GLN A 182 16.23 -5.91 -3.62
N GLY A 183 15.96 -6.86 -4.53
CA GLY A 183 16.90 -7.96 -4.85
C GLY A 183 17.10 -8.92 -3.69
N ARG A 184 16.11 -9.06 -2.80
CA ARG A 184 16.18 -9.89 -1.58
C ARG A 184 15.47 -11.22 -1.77
N GLN A 185 15.99 -12.24 -1.11
CA GLN A 185 15.32 -13.53 -0.99
C GLN A 185 14.35 -13.50 0.20
N VAL A 186 13.15 -14.00 -0.02
CA VAL A 186 12.08 -14.03 0.97
C VAL A 186 12.01 -15.42 1.59
N ALA A 187 12.33 -15.54 2.86
CA ALA A 187 12.24 -16.78 3.62
C ALA A 187 11.45 -16.57 4.93
N LEU A 188 10.64 -17.56 5.30
CA LEU A 188 9.88 -17.51 6.56
C LEU A 188 10.81 -17.26 7.75
N GLY A 189 10.40 -16.37 8.66
CA GLY A 189 11.16 -16.02 9.86
C GLY A 189 12.24 -14.94 9.66
N THR A 190 12.41 -14.43 8.43
CA THR A 190 13.32 -13.30 8.18
C THR A 190 12.61 -11.95 8.33
N PRO A 191 13.35 -10.85 8.59
CA PRO A 191 12.78 -9.50 8.60
C PRO A 191 12.10 -9.13 7.29
N GLU A 192 12.65 -9.57 6.15
CA GLU A 192 12.10 -9.36 4.81
C GLU A 192 10.71 -9.99 4.66
N TYR A 193 10.53 -11.19 5.19
CA TYR A 193 9.22 -11.85 5.20
C TYR A 193 8.21 -11.06 6.02
N GLY A 194 8.62 -10.48 7.15
CA GLY A 194 7.80 -9.60 7.99
C GLY A 194 7.37 -8.34 7.25
N GLU A 195 8.31 -7.67 6.57
CA GLU A 195 8.05 -6.47 5.76
C GLU A 195 7.05 -6.77 4.63
N LEU A 196 7.23 -7.88 3.92
CA LEU A 196 6.33 -8.24 2.82
C LEU A 196 4.95 -8.69 3.30
N PHE A 197 4.87 -9.33 4.48
CA PHE A 197 3.60 -9.64 5.12
C PHE A 197 2.83 -8.37 5.50
N GLU A 198 3.50 -7.37 6.07
CA GLU A 198 2.92 -6.06 6.35
C GLU A 198 2.49 -5.35 5.06
N THR A 199 3.30 -5.42 4.00
CA THR A 199 2.99 -4.84 2.68
C THR A 199 1.77 -5.51 2.05
N TRP A 200 1.66 -6.84 2.12
CA TRP A 200 0.48 -7.57 1.68
C TRP A 200 -0.76 -7.18 2.48
N LEU A 201 -0.66 -7.10 3.80
CA LEU A 201 -1.79 -6.68 4.63
C LEU A 201 -2.22 -5.24 4.31
N HIS A 202 -1.26 -4.33 4.09
CA HIS A 202 -1.56 -2.98 3.60
C HIS A 202 -2.34 -3.03 2.27
N HIS A 203 -1.94 -3.89 1.32
CA HIS A 203 -2.63 -4.06 0.05
C HIS A 203 -4.08 -4.52 0.24
N GLU A 204 -4.35 -5.49 1.12
CA GLU A 204 -5.72 -5.93 1.43
C GLU A 204 -6.56 -4.81 2.04
N LEU A 205 -5.99 -4.07 3.00
CA LEU A 205 -6.67 -2.97 3.68
C LEU A 205 -6.99 -1.80 2.74
N ILE A 206 -6.05 -1.40 1.89
CA ILE A 206 -6.27 -0.29 0.95
C ILE A 206 -7.24 -0.68 -0.17
N SER A 207 -7.21 -1.94 -0.62
CA SER A 207 -8.17 -2.47 -1.59
C SER A 207 -9.56 -2.51 -1.01
N HIS A 208 -9.73 -3.02 0.22
CA HIS A 208 -11.00 -3.02 0.92
C HIS A 208 -11.54 -1.59 1.12
N ARG A 209 -10.69 -0.65 1.54
CA ARG A 209 -11.06 0.77 1.64
C ARG A 209 -11.63 1.30 0.33
N ASP A 210 -10.94 1.07 -0.78
CA ASP A 210 -11.29 1.66 -2.08
C ASP A 210 -12.49 0.96 -2.73
N TYR A 211 -12.73 -0.31 -2.41
CA TYR A 211 -13.83 -1.09 -2.99
C TYR A 211 -15.11 -1.08 -2.15
N GLN A 212 -15.00 -1.00 -0.83
CA GLN A 212 -16.13 -1.18 0.09
C GLN A 212 -16.29 -0.07 1.13
N SER A 213 -15.37 0.06 2.10
CA SER A 213 -15.60 0.88 3.29
C SER A 213 -15.53 2.38 3.04
N GLY A 214 -14.59 2.82 2.20
CA GLY A 214 -14.29 4.25 2.02
C GLY A 214 -13.67 4.92 3.26
N GLU A 215 -13.45 4.19 4.35
CA GLU A 215 -12.94 4.73 5.60
C GLU A 215 -11.45 5.08 5.53
N PRO A 216 -11.00 6.09 6.29
CA PRO A 216 -9.58 6.41 6.34
C PRO A 216 -8.72 5.23 6.81
N LEU A 217 -7.60 4.98 6.12
CA LEU A 217 -6.55 4.09 6.55
C LEU A 217 -5.33 4.95 6.95
N THR A 218 -4.86 4.77 8.19
CA THR A 218 -3.73 5.52 8.75
C THR A 218 -2.82 4.58 9.55
N TYR A 219 -1.69 5.07 10.06
CA TYR A 219 -0.86 4.36 11.03
C TYR A 219 -0.62 5.22 12.26
N TRP A 220 -0.22 4.63 13.37
CA TRP A 220 0.15 5.39 14.56
C TRP A 220 1.59 5.13 14.97
N ARG A 221 2.30 6.23 15.27
CA ARG A 221 3.62 6.16 15.90
C ARG A 221 3.79 7.32 16.87
N SER A 222 4.28 7.01 18.07
CA SER A 222 4.60 8.01 19.09
C SER A 222 6.06 8.44 19.02
N THR A 223 6.36 9.63 19.52
CA THR A 223 7.74 10.12 19.71
C THR A 223 8.54 9.27 20.71
N SER A 224 7.88 8.48 21.55
CA SER A 224 8.48 7.52 22.48
C SER A 224 8.78 6.14 21.86
N GLY A 225 8.57 5.98 20.54
CA GLY A 225 8.98 4.80 19.80
C GLY A 225 7.95 3.66 19.75
N PHE A 226 6.73 3.84 20.25
CA PHE A 226 5.63 2.90 20.03
C PHE A 226 5.04 3.10 18.65
N GLU A 227 4.65 2.00 18.00
CA GLU A 227 4.08 2.02 16.66
C GLU A 227 2.98 0.97 16.55
N VAL A 228 1.94 1.29 15.75
CA VAL A 228 0.89 0.37 15.28
C VAL A 228 0.76 0.56 13.77
N ASP A 229 0.84 -0.53 13.03
CA ASP A 229 1.01 -0.51 11.58
C ASP A 229 -0.17 0.11 10.85
N PHE A 230 -1.41 -0.17 11.31
CA PHE A 230 -2.62 0.35 10.67
C PHE A 230 -3.68 0.77 11.68
N ILE A 231 -4.42 1.83 11.34
CA ILE A 231 -5.65 2.25 12.01
C ILE A 231 -6.74 2.29 10.95
N LEU A 232 -7.78 1.50 11.15
CA LEU A 232 -8.98 1.45 10.29
C LEU A 232 -10.00 2.45 10.84
N GLY A 233 -10.39 3.42 10.05
CA GLY A 233 -11.25 4.50 10.52
C GLY A 233 -10.66 5.17 11.76
N ASP A 234 -11.48 5.29 12.79
CA ASP A 234 -11.07 5.74 14.13
C ASP A 234 -11.46 4.72 15.20
N HIS A 235 -11.58 3.43 14.85
CA HIS A 235 -12.14 2.39 15.71
C HIS A 235 -11.24 1.16 15.92
N THR A 236 -10.37 0.78 14.96
CA THR A 236 -9.60 -0.47 15.07
C THR A 236 -8.12 -0.25 14.78
N GLY A 237 -7.26 -0.59 15.75
CA GLY A 237 -5.81 -0.66 15.57
C GLY A 237 -5.38 -2.06 15.16
N VAL A 238 -4.55 -2.16 14.11
CA VAL A 238 -4.08 -3.43 13.54
C VAL A 238 -2.56 -3.45 13.46
N GLU A 239 -1.96 -4.50 14.01
CA GLU A 239 -0.53 -4.80 13.96
C GLU A 239 -0.30 -6.05 13.12
N ALA A 240 0.70 -6.05 12.24
CA ALA A 240 1.08 -7.18 11.41
C ALA A 240 2.30 -7.91 11.98
N LYS A 241 2.18 -9.20 12.26
CA LYS A 241 3.30 -10.02 12.78
C LYS A 241 3.37 -11.36 12.05
N ALA A 242 4.32 -11.50 11.14
CA ALA A 242 4.55 -12.74 10.39
C ALA A 242 5.19 -13.83 11.27
N LYS A 243 4.51 -14.20 12.38
CA LYS A 243 4.96 -15.17 13.37
C LYS A 243 3.89 -16.21 13.67
N GLU A 244 4.32 -17.46 13.85
CA GLU A 244 3.45 -18.57 14.30
C GLU A 244 3.18 -18.53 15.82
N THR A 245 3.91 -17.69 16.56
CA THR A 245 3.68 -17.43 17.97
C THR A 245 3.99 -15.97 18.28
N VAL A 246 2.96 -15.22 18.66
CA VAL A 246 3.06 -13.81 19.05
C VAL A 246 3.34 -13.69 20.53
N GLY A 247 4.43 -13.03 20.89
CA GLY A 247 4.82 -12.78 22.27
C GLY A 247 4.40 -11.39 22.78
N PRO A 248 4.52 -11.13 24.09
CA PRO A 248 4.18 -9.83 24.70
C PRO A 248 4.94 -8.65 24.08
N GLN A 249 6.16 -8.88 23.63
CA GLN A 249 7.00 -7.84 23.00
C GLN A 249 6.42 -7.38 21.66
N ASP A 250 5.78 -8.28 20.92
CA ASP A 250 5.16 -8.00 19.63
C ASP A 250 3.89 -7.13 19.77
N LEU A 251 3.29 -7.11 20.96
CA LEU A 251 2.05 -6.39 21.27
C LEU A 251 2.26 -5.01 21.92
N ARG A 252 3.52 -4.58 22.11
CA ARG A 252 3.84 -3.34 22.85
C ARG A 252 3.21 -2.09 22.22
N GLY A 253 3.18 -2.02 20.90
CA GLY A 253 2.55 -0.91 20.16
C GLY A 253 1.06 -0.85 20.43
N LEU A 254 0.35 -1.96 20.21
CA LEU A 254 -1.09 -2.07 20.48
C LEU A 254 -1.43 -1.82 21.95
N ALA A 255 -0.63 -2.35 22.90
CA ALA A 255 -0.83 -2.10 24.31
C ALA A 255 -0.71 -0.60 24.66
N ALA A 256 0.29 0.08 24.11
CA ALA A 256 0.47 1.51 24.31
C ALA A 256 -0.66 2.34 23.66
N LEU A 257 -1.17 1.90 22.52
CA LEU A 257 -2.32 2.54 21.86
C LEU A 257 -3.63 2.29 22.64
N ALA A 258 -3.83 1.10 23.19
CA ALA A 258 -5.00 0.77 24.01
C ALA A 258 -5.12 1.67 25.26
N GLU A 259 -3.99 2.13 25.83
CA GLU A 259 -4.00 3.08 26.94
C GLU A 259 -4.60 4.45 26.57
N GLU A 260 -4.60 4.83 25.28
CA GLU A 260 -5.25 6.07 24.80
C GLU A 260 -6.77 6.02 24.97
N LYS A 261 -7.38 4.80 24.95
CA LYS A 261 -8.84 4.56 25.07
C LYS A 261 -9.66 5.29 23.99
N LEU A 262 -9.11 5.39 22.79
CA LEU A 262 -9.73 6.08 21.65
C LEU A 262 -10.22 5.12 20.58
N LEU A 263 -9.75 3.87 20.59
CA LEU A 263 -10.15 2.84 19.66
C LEU A 263 -10.90 1.73 20.39
N GLU A 264 -11.82 1.09 19.69
CA GLU A 264 -12.68 0.02 20.22
C GLU A 264 -11.96 -1.32 20.21
N ARG A 265 -11.15 -1.60 19.16
CA ARG A 265 -10.49 -2.88 18.96
C ARG A 265 -8.99 -2.72 18.72
N HIS A 266 -8.25 -3.71 19.18
CA HIS A 266 -6.80 -3.81 19.04
C HIS A 266 -6.47 -5.23 18.59
N ILE A 267 -6.05 -5.40 17.32
CA ILE A 267 -5.90 -6.69 16.67
C ILE A 267 -4.47 -6.87 16.19
N CYS A 268 -3.85 -7.99 16.57
CA CYS A 268 -2.59 -8.45 15.98
C CYS A 268 -2.90 -9.54 14.95
N VAL A 269 -2.63 -9.29 13.68
CA VAL A 269 -2.78 -10.25 12.59
C VAL A 269 -1.48 -11.05 12.47
N SER A 270 -1.58 -12.38 12.51
CA SER A 270 -0.40 -13.25 12.61
C SER A 270 -0.53 -14.55 11.81
N LEU A 271 0.52 -15.37 11.85
CA LEU A 271 0.52 -16.73 11.29
C LEU A 271 0.05 -17.76 12.33
N GLU A 272 -0.43 -17.35 13.50
CA GLU A 272 -0.98 -18.27 14.51
C GLU A 272 -2.20 -19.02 13.94
N PRO A 273 -2.40 -20.29 14.33
CA PRO A 273 -3.47 -21.11 13.76
C PRO A 273 -4.85 -20.84 14.37
N ARG A 274 -4.94 -20.10 15.50
CA ARG A 274 -6.19 -19.89 16.25
C ARG A 274 -6.25 -18.51 16.85
N ARG A 275 -7.47 -17.96 16.93
CA ARG A 275 -7.74 -16.70 17.64
C ARG A 275 -7.51 -16.88 19.14
N ARG A 276 -6.95 -15.86 19.77
CA ARG A 276 -6.84 -15.73 21.22
C ARG A 276 -6.77 -14.28 21.66
N ILE A 277 -6.94 -14.04 22.95
CA ILE A 277 -6.88 -12.69 23.52
C ILE A 277 -5.77 -12.66 24.58
N VAL A 278 -4.92 -11.62 24.51
CA VAL A 278 -3.86 -11.38 25.48
C VAL A 278 -3.98 -9.94 25.98
N ARG A 279 -4.32 -9.76 27.28
CA ARG A 279 -4.46 -8.44 27.91
C ARG A 279 -5.39 -7.48 27.15
N GLY A 280 -6.49 -8.00 26.61
CA GLY A 280 -7.47 -7.22 25.85
C GLY A 280 -7.09 -6.98 24.38
N ILE A 281 -5.94 -7.48 23.91
CA ILE A 281 -5.53 -7.45 22.51
C ILE A 281 -5.92 -8.78 21.87
N GLU A 282 -6.63 -8.71 20.76
CA GLU A 282 -7.04 -9.86 19.98
C GLU A 282 -5.88 -10.29 19.07
N ILE A 283 -5.51 -11.58 19.08
CA ILE A 283 -4.54 -12.16 18.15
C ILE A 283 -5.31 -13.02 17.17
N TRP A 284 -5.22 -12.69 15.89
CA TRP A 284 -5.99 -13.33 14.84
C TRP A 284 -5.09 -14.01 13.82
N PRO A 285 -5.43 -15.24 13.40
CA PRO A 285 -4.91 -15.79 12.15
C PRO A 285 -5.18 -14.84 11.00
N TYR A 286 -4.22 -14.65 10.11
CA TYR A 286 -4.42 -13.78 8.94
C TYR A 286 -5.62 -14.18 8.07
N ARG A 287 -5.91 -15.48 7.96
CA ARG A 287 -7.07 -15.98 7.21
C ARG A 287 -8.39 -15.51 7.79
N ASP A 288 -8.53 -15.63 9.10
CA ASP A 288 -9.72 -15.19 9.82
C ASP A 288 -9.92 -13.68 9.73
N PHE A 289 -8.80 -12.93 9.82
CA PHE A 289 -8.84 -11.47 9.71
C PHE A 289 -9.30 -11.03 8.30
N ILE A 290 -8.76 -11.66 7.25
CA ILE A 290 -9.13 -11.33 5.86
C ILE A 290 -10.58 -11.71 5.57
N GLU A 291 -11.06 -12.85 6.04
CA GLU A 291 -12.45 -13.24 5.91
C GLU A 291 -13.39 -12.22 6.57
N ALA A 292 -13.08 -11.82 7.80
CA ALA A 292 -13.82 -10.79 8.52
C ALA A 292 -13.76 -9.42 7.82
N LEU A 293 -12.60 -9.04 7.29
CA LEU A 293 -12.41 -7.80 6.54
C LEU A 293 -13.36 -7.74 5.33
N TRP A 294 -13.32 -8.77 4.48
CA TRP A 294 -14.12 -8.80 3.25
C TRP A 294 -15.60 -9.12 3.48
N SER A 295 -15.98 -9.69 4.64
CA SER A 295 -17.39 -9.84 5.05
C SER A 295 -18.01 -8.56 5.63
N GLY A 296 -17.20 -7.51 5.82
CA GLY A 296 -17.67 -6.22 6.33
C GLY A 296 -17.70 -6.11 7.87
N GLU A 297 -17.03 -7.00 8.61
CA GLU A 297 -17.00 -6.94 10.09
C GLU A 297 -16.36 -5.65 10.63
N PHE A 298 -15.53 -4.98 9.82
CA PHE A 298 -14.82 -3.74 10.17
C PHE A 298 -15.40 -2.49 9.49
N GLY A 299 -16.52 -2.60 8.78
CA GLY A 299 -17.25 -1.45 8.24
C GLY A 299 -18.20 -0.90 9.29
N GLY A 300 -18.11 0.40 9.58
CA GLY A 300 -19.07 1.12 10.40
C GLY A 300 -20.36 1.42 9.65
#